data_2030b245ac1c94c846cdc4e3d420d6a8
#
_entry.id   2030b245ac1c94c846cdc4e3d420d6a8
#
_cell.length_a   1.000
_cell.length_b   1.000
_cell.length_c   1.000
_cell.angle_alpha   90.00
_cell.angle_beta   90.00
_cell.angle_gamma   90.00
#
_symmetry.space_group_name_H-M   'P 1'
#
loop_
_entity.id
_entity.type
_entity.pdbx_description
1 polymer ?
#
loop_
_entity_poly.entity_id
_entity_poly.type
_entity_poly.pdbx_seq_one_letter_code
_entity_poly.pdbx_strand_id
1 'polypeptide(L)'
;ITTYRKHWFILLRKALLPIVVLAGGIILLAAVFTWNFTLLPYNASVFFGILFTLVGFVWLIYNYADWRNDIFRLTPDQVIDIDRKPLGRESKRSAPLEKILAVEYERRGIIPMLLNFGTVFIRVSTEVLTFDNVYQPSKVQEDIFRRMQTAAAASRERDIDAERERVARWFSVYHDQTQTQDPTKRLSPPPL
;
A
#
# COMPACT_ATOMS: atom_id res chain seq x y z
N ILE A 1 -7.67 10.69 2.12
CA ILE A 1 -7.10 9.32 2.09
C ILE A 1 -7.62 8.64 0.84
N THR A 2 -6.70 8.18 -0.01
CA THR A 2 -7.05 7.44 -1.24
C THR A 2 -6.63 5.98 -1.04
N THR A 3 -7.53 5.06 -1.41
CA THR A 3 -7.27 3.62 -1.27
C THR A 3 -7.26 2.98 -2.65
N TYR A 4 -6.18 2.28 -2.97
CA TYR A 4 -6.04 1.51 -4.20
C TYR A 4 -6.11 0.02 -3.89
N ARG A 5 -6.57 -0.77 -4.87
CA ARG A 5 -6.70 -2.23 -4.74
C ARG A 5 -6.15 -2.93 -5.97
N LYS A 6 -5.81 -4.19 -5.81
CA LYS A 6 -5.42 -5.06 -6.92
C LYS A 6 -6.55 -5.20 -7.94
N HIS A 7 -6.19 -5.23 -9.21
CA HIS A 7 -7.15 -5.37 -10.31
C HIS A 7 -7.91 -6.70 -10.23
N TRP A 8 -9.21 -6.70 -10.54
CA TRP A 8 -10.08 -7.88 -10.50
C TRP A 8 -9.60 -9.05 -11.36
N PHE A 9 -8.87 -8.77 -12.45
CA PHE A 9 -8.31 -9.78 -13.34
C PHE A 9 -7.36 -10.73 -12.61
N ILE A 10 -6.64 -10.26 -11.60
CA ILE A 10 -5.75 -11.09 -10.79
C ILE A 10 -6.54 -12.12 -9.99
N LEU A 11 -7.71 -11.72 -9.45
CA LEU A 11 -8.64 -12.66 -8.83
C LEU A 11 -9.10 -13.72 -9.83
N LEU A 12 -9.55 -13.31 -11.03
CA LEU A 12 -10.01 -14.23 -12.06
C LEU A 12 -8.94 -15.26 -12.42
N ARG A 13 -7.70 -14.80 -12.65
CA ARG A 13 -6.55 -15.67 -12.95
C ARG A 13 -6.26 -16.66 -11.81
N LYS A 14 -6.26 -16.21 -10.56
CA LYS A 14 -6.06 -17.07 -9.38
C LYS A 14 -7.23 -18.03 -9.13
N ALA A 15 -8.45 -17.62 -9.45
CA ALA A 15 -9.67 -18.42 -9.26
C ALA A 15 -9.86 -19.50 -10.32
N LEU A 16 -9.19 -19.41 -11.47
CA LEU A 16 -9.38 -20.33 -12.58
C LEU A 16 -9.11 -21.81 -12.17
N LEU A 17 -8.00 -22.05 -11.48
CA LEU A 17 -7.63 -23.41 -11.05
C LEU A 17 -8.63 -23.97 -10.00
N PRO A 18 -8.96 -23.29 -8.92
CA PRO A 18 -9.97 -23.77 -7.98
C PRO A 18 -11.36 -23.94 -8.62
N ILE A 19 -11.75 -23.12 -9.60
CA ILE A 19 -13.00 -23.29 -10.33
C ILE A 19 -12.98 -24.59 -11.13
N VAL A 20 -11.88 -24.93 -11.78
CA VAL A 20 -11.74 -26.20 -12.52
C VAL A 20 -11.85 -27.40 -11.57
N VAL A 21 -11.20 -27.35 -10.40
CA VAL A 21 -11.29 -28.40 -9.37
C VAL A 21 -12.71 -28.54 -8.85
N LEU A 22 -13.36 -27.41 -8.52
CA LEU A 22 -14.75 -27.38 -8.06
C LEU A 22 -15.70 -27.98 -9.11
N ALA A 23 -15.59 -27.52 -10.37
CA ALA A 23 -16.42 -28.00 -11.47
C ALA A 23 -16.19 -29.49 -11.74
N GLY A 24 -14.95 -29.95 -11.68
CA GLY A 24 -14.61 -31.37 -11.80
C GLY A 24 -15.26 -32.22 -10.71
N GLY A 25 -15.26 -31.76 -9.46
CA GLY A 25 -15.95 -32.43 -8.36
C GLY A 25 -17.46 -32.49 -8.56
N ILE A 26 -18.09 -31.38 -8.97
CA ILE A 26 -19.54 -31.32 -9.25
C ILE A 26 -19.90 -32.22 -10.44
N ILE A 27 -19.13 -32.20 -11.52
CA ILE A 27 -19.36 -33.04 -12.70
C ILE A 27 -19.24 -34.52 -12.32
N LEU A 28 -18.23 -34.87 -11.51
CA LEU A 28 -18.06 -36.26 -11.04
C LEU A 28 -19.28 -36.71 -10.22
N LEU A 29 -19.78 -35.90 -9.30
CA LEU A 29 -20.99 -36.19 -8.54
C LEU A 29 -22.23 -36.31 -9.44
N ALA A 30 -22.38 -35.37 -10.36
CA ALA A 30 -23.48 -35.43 -11.32
C ALA A 30 -23.44 -36.71 -12.19
N ALA A 31 -22.27 -37.11 -12.68
CA ALA A 31 -22.11 -38.35 -13.46
C ALA A 31 -22.48 -39.59 -12.65
N VAL A 32 -22.10 -39.63 -11.37
CA VAL A 32 -22.46 -40.76 -10.49
C VAL A 32 -23.99 -40.83 -10.24
N PHE A 33 -24.62 -39.68 -9.95
CA PHE A 33 -26.02 -39.67 -9.58
C PHE A 33 -27.01 -39.73 -10.76
N THR A 34 -26.61 -39.17 -11.93
CA THR A 34 -27.55 -39.11 -13.09
C THR A 34 -27.35 -40.27 -14.08
N TRP A 35 -26.09 -40.64 -14.34
CA TRP A 35 -25.78 -41.64 -15.39
C TRP A 35 -25.22 -42.96 -14.86
N ASN A 36 -25.11 -43.12 -13.53
CA ASN A 36 -24.46 -44.26 -12.89
C ASN A 36 -23.05 -44.57 -13.50
N PHE A 37 -22.46 -43.53 -14.08
CA PHE A 37 -21.13 -43.64 -14.69
C PHE A 37 -20.06 -43.44 -13.61
N THR A 38 -19.29 -44.50 -13.35
CA THR A 38 -18.22 -44.46 -12.34
C THR A 38 -16.94 -45.01 -12.93
N LEU A 39 -15.88 -44.20 -12.88
CA LEU A 39 -14.51 -44.62 -13.19
C LEU A 39 -13.88 -45.42 -12.04
N LEU A 40 -14.42 -45.32 -10.85
CA LEU A 40 -14.01 -45.92 -9.58
C LEU A 40 -15.21 -46.61 -8.94
N PRO A 41 -15.04 -47.45 -7.91
CA PRO A 41 -16.16 -47.96 -7.12
C PRO A 41 -17.04 -46.81 -6.63
N TYR A 42 -18.37 -47.00 -6.60
CA TYR A 42 -19.37 -45.96 -6.28
C TYR A 42 -19.01 -45.13 -5.08
N ASN A 43 -18.65 -45.77 -3.96
CA ASN A 43 -18.28 -45.07 -2.73
C ASN A 43 -17.04 -44.18 -2.87
N ALA A 44 -16.04 -44.63 -3.63
CA ALA A 44 -14.84 -43.86 -3.93
C ALA A 44 -15.15 -42.68 -4.86
N SER A 45 -16.00 -42.85 -5.87
CA SER A 45 -16.40 -41.77 -6.77
C SER A 45 -17.14 -40.66 -6.03
N VAL A 46 -18.07 -41.02 -5.13
CA VAL A 46 -18.79 -40.06 -4.28
C VAL A 46 -17.85 -39.35 -3.32
N PHE A 47 -16.93 -40.09 -2.67
CA PHE A 47 -15.95 -39.53 -1.76
C PHE A 47 -15.05 -38.51 -2.46
N PHE A 48 -14.45 -38.84 -3.61
CA PHE A 48 -13.60 -37.90 -4.35
C PHE A 48 -14.37 -36.74 -4.94
N GLY A 49 -15.61 -36.94 -5.38
CA GLY A 49 -16.49 -35.86 -5.85
C GLY A 49 -16.77 -34.83 -4.77
N ILE A 50 -17.11 -35.27 -3.57
CA ILE A 50 -17.31 -34.39 -2.41
C ILE A 50 -16.00 -33.71 -2.03
N LEU A 51 -14.91 -34.47 -1.96
CA LEU A 51 -13.58 -33.94 -1.60
C LEU A 51 -13.13 -32.83 -2.55
N PHE A 52 -13.17 -33.04 -3.87
CA PHE A 52 -12.79 -32.02 -4.84
C PHE A 52 -13.70 -30.81 -4.81
N THR A 53 -15.00 -30.99 -4.62
CA THR A 53 -15.94 -29.88 -4.46
C THR A 53 -15.61 -29.03 -3.24
N LEU A 54 -15.38 -29.65 -2.08
CA LEU A 54 -15.02 -28.96 -0.85
C LEU A 54 -13.65 -28.25 -0.96
N VAL A 55 -12.63 -28.94 -1.47
CA VAL A 55 -11.30 -28.37 -1.66
C VAL A 55 -11.35 -27.19 -2.63
N GLY A 56 -12.01 -27.34 -3.78
CA GLY A 56 -12.17 -26.27 -4.76
C GLY A 56 -12.89 -25.05 -4.18
N PHE A 57 -13.97 -25.28 -3.39
CA PHE A 57 -14.74 -24.24 -2.76
C PHE A 57 -13.94 -23.46 -1.70
N VAL A 58 -13.28 -24.18 -0.78
CA VAL A 58 -12.44 -23.57 0.27
C VAL A 58 -11.27 -22.78 -0.37
N TRP A 59 -10.64 -23.33 -1.40
CA TRP A 59 -9.57 -22.67 -2.11
C TRP A 59 -10.03 -21.39 -2.83
N LEU A 60 -11.23 -21.40 -3.38
CA LEU A 60 -11.82 -20.22 -4.03
C LEU A 60 -12.11 -19.12 -3.02
N ILE A 61 -12.67 -19.45 -1.86
CA ILE A 61 -12.88 -18.50 -0.76
C ILE A 61 -11.54 -17.92 -0.29
N TYR A 62 -10.51 -18.74 -0.15
CA TYR A 62 -9.18 -18.30 0.25
C TYR A 62 -8.61 -17.28 -0.74
N ASN A 63 -8.65 -17.57 -2.05
CA ASN A 63 -8.16 -16.65 -3.08
C ASN A 63 -8.94 -15.33 -3.12
N TYR A 64 -10.25 -15.40 -2.88
CA TYR A 64 -11.10 -14.19 -2.79
C TYR A 64 -10.72 -13.33 -1.57
N ALA A 65 -10.54 -13.94 -0.41
CA ALA A 65 -10.13 -13.25 0.80
C ALA A 65 -8.72 -12.64 0.67
N ASP A 66 -7.76 -13.39 0.08
CA ASP A 66 -6.41 -12.90 -0.20
C ASP A 66 -6.44 -11.65 -1.11
N TRP A 67 -7.18 -11.70 -2.22
CA TRP A 67 -7.32 -10.56 -3.12
C TRP A 67 -7.99 -9.36 -2.46
N ARG A 68 -9.00 -9.58 -1.62
CA ARG A 68 -9.75 -8.50 -0.96
C ARG A 68 -8.94 -7.80 0.12
N ASN A 69 -8.03 -8.50 0.77
CA ASN A 69 -7.27 -8.01 1.91
C ASN A 69 -6.03 -7.18 1.52
N ASP A 70 -5.59 -7.26 0.27
CA ASP A 70 -4.46 -6.47 -0.24
C ASP A 70 -4.92 -5.03 -0.53
N ILE A 71 -4.50 -4.10 0.31
CA ILE A 71 -4.92 -2.71 0.27
C ILE A 71 -3.70 -1.79 0.29
N PHE A 72 -3.66 -0.87 -0.68
CA PHE A 72 -2.69 0.21 -0.75
C PHE A 72 -3.36 1.53 -0.34
N ARG A 73 -2.82 2.21 0.66
CA ARG A 73 -3.35 3.49 1.15
C ARG A 73 -2.36 4.61 0.92
N LEU A 74 -2.87 5.69 0.36
CA LEU A 74 -2.15 6.94 0.20
C LEU A 74 -2.78 7.98 1.13
N THR A 75 -2.03 8.36 2.17
CA THR A 75 -2.38 9.43 3.11
C THR A 75 -1.71 10.74 2.70
N PRO A 76 -2.03 11.89 3.31
CA PRO A 76 -1.33 13.15 3.04
C PRO A 76 0.17 13.11 3.33
N ASP A 77 0.60 12.31 4.32
CA ASP A 77 1.97 12.32 4.83
C ASP A 77 2.77 11.07 4.48
N GLN A 78 2.09 9.95 4.16
CA GLN A 78 2.76 8.66 3.97
C GLN A 78 2.02 7.75 2.99
N VAL A 79 2.79 6.87 2.38
CA VAL A 79 2.32 5.73 1.59
C VAL A 79 2.33 4.49 2.49
N ILE A 80 1.24 3.72 2.47
CA ILE A 80 1.09 2.52 3.30
C ILE A 80 0.70 1.35 2.40
N ASP A 81 1.51 0.30 2.45
CA ASP A 81 1.26 -1.00 1.87
C ASP A 81 0.79 -1.96 2.98
N ILE A 82 -0.39 -2.54 2.81
CA ILE A 82 -0.98 -3.48 3.76
C ILE A 82 -1.24 -4.79 3.01
N ASP A 83 -0.38 -5.76 3.22
CA ASP A 83 -0.53 -7.14 2.75
C ASP A 83 -0.99 -8.01 3.93
N ARG A 84 -2.26 -8.41 3.92
CA ARG A 84 -2.85 -9.23 4.96
C ARG A 84 -3.31 -10.57 4.39
N LYS A 85 -2.54 -11.62 4.65
CA LYS A 85 -2.91 -12.98 4.24
C LYS A 85 -3.96 -13.59 5.17
N PRO A 86 -4.99 -14.27 4.63
CA PRO A 86 -6.10 -14.81 5.44
C PRO A 86 -5.68 -15.79 6.55
N LEU A 87 -4.52 -16.47 6.39
CA LEU A 87 -4.03 -17.50 7.32
C LEU A 87 -2.79 -17.06 8.13
N GLY A 88 -2.67 -15.78 8.49
CA GLY A 88 -1.85 -15.40 9.62
C GLY A 88 -0.59 -14.57 9.38
N ARG A 89 -0.28 -14.09 8.15
CA ARG A 89 0.78 -13.12 7.94
C ARG A 89 0.20 -11.75 7.60
N GLU A 90 0.43 -10.78 8.47
CA GLU A 90 0.17 -9.37 8.18
C GLU A 90 1.52 -8.66 8.01
N SER A 91 1.72 -8.01 6.87
CA SER A 91 2.84 -7.14 6.61
C SER A 91 2.30 -5.74 6.34
N LYS A 92 2.70 -4.79 7.18
CA LYS A 92 2.39 -3.37 6.99
C LYS A 92 3.69 -2.63 6.79
N ARG A 93 3.86 -2.02 5.62
CA ARG A 93 5.00 -1.15 5.31
C ARG A 93 4.48 0.25 5.10
N SER A 94 5.19 1.23 5.62
CA SER A 94 4.85 2.64 5.41
C SER A 94 6.09 3.45 5.15
N ALA A 95 5.97 4.42 4.23
CA ALA A 95 7.04 5.35 3.92
C ALA A 95 6.50 6.78 3.91
N PRO A 96 7.15 7.72 4.60
CA PRO A 96 6.83 9.13 4.49
C PRO A 96 7.03 9.63 3.05
N LEU A 97 6.12 10.50 2.57
CA LEU A 97 6.19 11.06 1.22
C LEU A 97 7.49 11.86 0.98
N GLU A 98 8.03 12.49 2.02
CA GLU A 98 9.27 13.26 1.97
C GLU A 98 10.51 12.39 1.69
N LYS A 99 10.45 11.08 2.00
CA LYS A 99 11.56 10.13 1.79
C LYS A 99 11.49 9.38 0.46
N ILE A 100 10.48 9.63 -0.36
CA ILE A 100 10.32 9.00 -1.66
C ILE A 100 11.28 9.66 -2.65
N LEU A 101 12.14 8.85 -3.26
CA LEU A 101 13.15 9.29 -4.23
C LEU A 101 12.62 9.21 -5.66
N ALA A 102 11.88 8.15 -5.99
CA ALA A 102 11.33 7.93 -7.32
C ALA A 102 10.05 7.09 -7.25
N VAL A 103 9.15 7.34 -8.19
CA VAL A 103 7.94 6.55 -8.39
C VAL A 103 7.89 6.14 -9.86
N GLU A 104 7.95 4.85 -10.10
CA GLU A 104 7.94 4.26 -11.43
C GLU A 104 6.75 3.31 -11.55
N TYR A 105 6.17 3.14 -12.74
CA TYR A 105 5.20 2.08 -12.97
C TYR A 105 5.60 1.24 -14.16
N GLU A 106 5.21 -0.02 -14.12
CA GLU A 106 5.48 -0.98 -15.18
C GLU A 106 4.21 -1.76 -15.54
N ARG A 107 4.03 -2.00 -16.84
CA ARG A 107 2.99 -2.88 -17.39
C ARG A 107 3.68 -3.97 -18.19
N ARG A 108 3.70 -5.19 -17.67
CA ARG A 108 4.36 -6.32 -18.33
C ARG A 108 3.35 -7.14 -19.12
N GLY A 109 3.38 -7.02 -20.45
CA GLY A 109 2.59 -7.82 -21.37
C GLY A 109 1.36 -7.11 -21.91
N ILE A 110 0.68 -7.77 -22.85
CA ILE A 110 -0.46 -7.21 -23.59
C ILE A 110 -1.71 -7.06 -22.71
N ILE A 111 -1.98 -8.03 -21.84
CA ILE A 111 -3.17 -8.06 -20.99
C ILE A 111 -3.17 -6.88 -19.99
N PRO A 112 -2.09 -6.61 -19.22
CA PRO A 112 -2.01 -5.42 -18.39
C PRO A 112 -2.17 -4.09 -19.15
N MET A 113 -1.67 -4.05 -20.39
CA MET A 113 -1.80 -2.87 -21.23
C MET A 113 -3.25 -2.65 -21.68
N LEU A 114 -3.94 -3.72 -22.10
CA LEU A 114 -5.34 -3.67 -22.56
C LEU A 114 -6.31 -3.36 -21.41
N LEU A 115 -6.11 -4.00 -20.25
CA LEU A 115 -6.97 -3.86 -19.07
C LEU A 115 -6.55 -2.70 -18.15
N ASN A 116 -5.51 -1.95 -18.52
CA ASN A 116 -5.00 -0.77 -17.82
C ASN A 116 -4.67 -1.03 -16.34
N PHE A 117 -3.93 -2.10 -16.07
CA PHE A 117 -3.38 -2.37 -14.75
C PHE A 117 -1.86 -2.59 -14.83
N GLY A 118 -1.16 -2.48 -13.71
CA GLY A 118 0.29 -2.64 -13.64
C GLY A 118 0.81 -2.52 -12.23
N THR A 119 2.12 -2.62 -12.09
CA THR A 119 2.81 -2.50 -10.82
C THR A 119 3.45 -1.12 -10.69
N VAL A 120 3.28 -0.49 -9.53
CA VAL A 120 3.93 0.78 -9.20
C VAL A 120 5.03 0.52 -8.19
N PHE A 121 6.24 0.96 -8.51
CA PHE A 121 7.43 0.87 -7.66
C PHE A 121 7.70 2.23 -7.02
N ILE A 122 7.75 2.27 -5.72
CA ILE A 122 8.00 3.47 -4.94
C ILE A 122 9.34 3.27 -4.25
N ARG A 123 10.38 3.96 -4.73
CA ARG A 123 11.72 3.90 -4.15
C ARG A 123 11.82 4.87 -2.99
N VAL A 124 12.07 4.33 -1.82
CA VAL A 124 12.42 5.05 -0.61
C VAL A 124 13.89 4.79 -0.32
N SER A 125 14.57 5.65 0.39
CA SER A 125 16.03 5.65 0.62
C SER A 125 16.72 4.26 0.62
N THR A 126 16.17 3.26 1.30
CA THR A 126 16.75 1.91 1.44
C THR A 126 15.83 0.78 0.99
N GLU A 127 14.58 1.07 0.72
CA GLU A 127 13.55 0.06 0.41
C GLU A 127 12.75 0.44 -0.83
N VAL A 128 12.21 -0.58 -1.50
CA VAL A 128 11.26 -0.41 -2.58
C VAL A 128 9.90 -0.93 -2.12
N LEU A 129 8.92 -0.04 -2.02
CA LEU A 129 7.53 -0.41 -1.84
C LEU A 129 6.91 -0.71 -3.19
N THR A 130 6.19 -1.82 -3.29
CA THR A 130 5.63 -2.29 -4.55
C THR A 130 4.12 -2.39 -4.44
N PHE A 131 3.39 -1.66 -5.28
CA PHE A 131 1.94 -1.77 -5.42
C PHE A 131 1.64 -2.67 -6.61
N ASP A 132 1.43 -3.95 -6.33
CA ASP A 132 1.27 -4.96 -7.36
C ASP A 132 -0.09 -4.91 -8.03
N ASN A 133 -0.05 -4.90 -9.39
CA ASN A 133 -1.24 -5.07 -10.24
C ASN A 133 -2.40 -4.12 -9.90
N VAL A 134 -2.10 -2.85 -9.63
CA VAL A 134 -3.11 -1.82 -9.36
C VAL A 134 -3.80 -1.38 -10.63
N TYR A 135 -5.05 -0.98 -10.51
CA TYR A 135 -5.80 -0.35 -11.60
C TYR A 135 -5.26 1.06 -11.88
N GLN A 136 -5.11 1.42 -13.16
CA GLN A 136 -4.60 2.72 -13.63
C GLN A 136 -3.28 3.15 -12.94
N PRO A 137 -2.17 2.43 -13.14
CA PRO A 137 -0.91 2.71 -12.45
C PRO A 137 -0.34 4.10 -12.73
N SER A 138 -0.59 4.67 -13.91
CA SER A 138 -0.20 6.05 -14.25
C SER A 138 -0.90 7.08 -13.37
N LYS A 139 -2.18 6.86 -13.05
CA LYS A 139 -2.94 7.75 -12.17
C LYS A 139 -2.48 7.62 -10.71
N VAL A 140 -2.14 6.41 -10.27
CA VAL A 140 -1.53 6.19 -8.96
C VAL A 140 -0.21 6.94 -8.82
N GLN A 141 0.64 6.87 -9.84
CA GLN A 141 1.90 7.61 -9.90
C GLN A 141 1.64 9.13 -9.82
N GLU A 142 0.72 9.66 -10.61
CA GLU A 142 0.36 11.09 -10.62
C GLU A 142 -0.15 11.56 -9.25
N ASP A 143 -1.02 10.78 -8.60
CA ASP A 143 -1.56 11.10 -7.28
C ASP A 143 -0.45 11.12 -6.21
N ILE A 144 0.51 10.18 -6.29
CA ILE A 144 1.68 10.18 -5.40
C ILE A 144 2.53 11.43 -5.63
N PHE A 145 2.86 11.76 -6.89
CA PHE A 145 3.66 12.95 -7.21
C PHE A 145 3.00 14.24 -6.73
N ARG A 146 1.70 14.39 -6.95
CA ARG A 146 0.96 15.56 -6.48
C ARG A 146 1.06 15.72 -4.96
N ARG A 147 0.91 14.63 -4.21
CA ARG A 147 1.03 14.66 -2.75
C ARG A 147 2.45 14.91 -2.28
N MET A 148 3.45 14.34 -2.96
CA MET A 148 4.86 14.64 -2.69
C MET A 148 5.16 16.13 -2.84
N GLN A 149 4.66 16.77 -3.90
CA GLN A 149 4.83 18.22 -4.11
C GLN A 149 4.15 19.03 -2.99
N THR A 150 2.93 18.65 -2.59
CA THR A 150 2.21 19.32 -1.51
C THR A 150 2.94 19.14 -0.16
N ALA A 151 3.41 17.93 0.14
CA ALA A 151 4.17 17.66 1.36
C ALA A 151 5.50 18.42 1.38
N ALA A 152 6.22 18.47 0.26
CA ALA A 152 7.46 19.22 0.13
C ALA A 152 7.25 20.74 0.28
N ALA A 153 6.15 21.28 -0.23
CA ALA A 153 5.80 22.70 -0.04
C ALA A 153 5.54 23.01 1.44
N ALA A 154 4.72 22.19 2.09
CA ALA A 154 4.42 22.34 3.51
C ALA A 154 5.64 22.15 4.43
N SER A 155 6.60 21.29 4.04
CA SER A 155 7.86 21.13 4.76
C SER A 155 8.73 22.39 4.63
N ARG A 156 8.85 22.95 3.43
CA ARG A 156 9.61 24.18 3.20
C ARG A 156 9.03 25.39 3.99
N GLU A 157 7.71 25.52 4.06
CA GLU A 157 7.08 26.59 4.85
C GLU A 157 7.45 26.43 6.34
N ARG A 158 7.34 25.22 6.88
CA ARG A 158 7.73 24.94 8.28
C ARG A 158 9.20 25.24 8.54
N ASP A 159 10.09 24.88 7.61
CA ASP A 159 11.53 25.15 7.74
C ASP A 159 11.83 26.65 7.72
N ILE A 160 11.16 27.43 6.85
CA ILE A 160 11.30 28.88 6.78
C ILE A 160 10.79 29.53 8.09
N ASP A 161 9.68 29.09 8.63
CA ASP A 161 9.14 29.66 9.88
C ASP A 161 10.03 29.31 11.09
N ALA A 162 10.53 28.06 11.14
CA ALA A 162 11.50 27.64 12.16
C ALA A 162 12.81 28.43 12.07
N GLU A 163 13.28 28.76 10.85
CA GLU A 163 14.45 29.61 10.63
C GLU A 163 14.21 31.04 11.09
N ARG A 164 13.05 31.62 10.73
CA ARG A 164 12.65 32.98 11.21
C ARG A 164 12.62 33.08 12.72
N GLU A 165 12.03 32.09 13.39
CA GLU A 165 12.00 32.03 14.85
C GLU A 165 13.41 31.90 15.46
N ARG A 166 14.27 31.12 14.83
CA ARG A 166 15.66 30.93 15.25
C ARG A 166 16.42 32.25 15.15
N VAL A 167 16.30 32.93 14.03
CA VAL A 167 16.93 34.22 13.78
C VAL A 167 16.39 35.28 14.77
N ALA A 168 15.07 35.31 14.98
CA ALA A 168 14.47 36.25 15.97
C ALA A 168 15.00 36.03 17.39
N ARG A 169 15.14 34.77 17.82
CA ARG A 169 15.78 34.44 19.11
C ARG A 169 17.23 34.88 19.19
N TRP A 170 18.00 34.71 18.11
CA TRP A 170 19.38 35.20 18.07
C TRP A 170 19.46 36.70 18.21
N PHE A 171 18.62 37.47 17.54
CA PHE A 171 18.56 38.92 17.66
C PHE A 171 18.16 39.36 19.06
N SER A 172 17.22 38.71 19.73
CA SER A 172 16.84 39.06 21.08
C SER A 172 17.98 38.84 22.09
N VAL A 173 18.69 37.71 21.98
CA VAL A 173 19.87 37.42 22.83
C VAL A 173 20.99 38.41 22.58
N TYR A 174 21.26 38.77 21.33
CA TYR A 174 22.28 39.76 20.98
C TYR A 174 21.94 41.13 21.52
N HIS A 175 20.67 41.54 21.42
CA HIS A 175 20.18 42.83 21.95
C HIS A 175 20.31 42.92 23.47
N ASP A 176 19.94 41.88 24.18
CA ASP A 176 20.08 41.79 25.63
C ASP A 176 21.55 41.85 26.06
N GLN A 177 22.44 41.20 25.38
CA GLN A 177 23.89 41.21 25.67
C GLN A 177 24.49 42.61 25.44
N THR A 178 24.10 43.28 24.34
CA THR A 178 24.61 44.63 24.04
C THR A 178 24.08 45.69 25.00
N GLN A 179 22.82 45.59 25.44
CA GLN A 179 22.28 46.50 26.44
C GLN A 179 22.89 46.29 27.83
N THR A 180 23.23 45.05 28.18
CA THR A 180 23.88 44.75 29.47
C THR A 180 25.35 45.20 29.50
N GLN A 181 25.99 45.41 28.34
CA GLN A 181 27.36 45.86 28.20
C GLN A 181 27.50 47.38 27.99
N ASP A 182 26.42 48.15 28.00
CA ASP A 182 26.51 49.62 27.88
C ASP A 182 27.23 50.21 29.12
N PRO A 183 28.44 50.72 28.98
CA PRO A 183 29.24 51.21 30.10
C PRO A 183 28.66 52.49 30.72
N THR A 184 27.73 53.19 30.06
CA THR A 184 27.11 54.42 30.55
C THR A 184 26.14 54.19 31.72
N LYS A 185 25.59 52.99 31.83
CA LYS A 185 24.68 52.60 32.90
C LYS A 185 25.39 52.31 34.25
N ARG A 186 26.74 52.18 34.24
CA ARG A 186 27.56 51.94 35.45
C ARG A 186 28.00 53.21 36.17
N LEU A 187 27.69 54.39 35.64
CA LEU A 187 28.15 55.67 36.16
C LEU A 187 27.05 56.54 36.84
N SER A 188 25.96 55.94 37.26
CA SER A 188 25.05 56.60 38.17
C SER A 188 25.65 56.56 39.58
N PRO A 189 26.01 57.72 40.23
CA PRO A 189 26.51 57.71 41.59
C PRO A 189 25.41 57.30 42.56
N PRO A 190 25.76 56.70 43.72
CA PRO A 190 24.79 56.31 44.70
C PRO A 190 24.12 57.55 45.25
N PRO A 191 22.80 57.48 45.60
CA PRO A 191 22.10 58.63 46.25
C PRO A 191 22.75 58.91 47.58
N LEU A 192 22.95 60.26 47.88
CA LEU A 192 23.44 60.77 49.12
C LEU A 192 22.41 60.55 50.27
#